data_00029516fdb0e86278fe482dacd483e5
#
_entry.id   00029516fdb0e86278fe482dacd483e5
#
_cell.length_a   1.000
_cell.length_b   1.000
_cell.length_c   1.000
_cell.angle_alpha   90.00
_cell.angle_beta   90.00
_cell.angle_gamma   90.00
#
_symmetry.space_group_name_H-M   'P 1'
#
loop_
_entity.id
_entity.type
_entity.pdbx_description
1 polymer ?
#
loop_
_entity_poly.entity_id
_entity_poly.type
_entity_poly.pdbx_seq_one_letter_code
_entity_poly.pdbx_strand_id
1 'polypeptide(L)'
;MPKSNANPMKTIKIDKLCLNICVGESGDRLTKAASVLKALSGQDPVYSEARLTIRSFGIRRNEKISCHVTVRGEKAKEILERGLKVKDYELKEGCFSPQGNFGFGIKEHIDLGLKYDPSIGIFGLDFYVVLSRPGYRVPRRKRASAKVGFSHKVKKDDAMKWYQDEFQGIIL
;
A
#
# COMPACT_ATOMS: atom_id res chain seq x y z
N MET A 1 13.03 -23.94 -13.45
CA MET A 1 13.87 -24.71 -12.53
C MET A 1 13.13 -24.90 -11.22
N PRO A 2 12.90 -26.10 -10.69
CA PRO A 2 12.21 -26.26 -9.41
C PRO A 2 13.09 -25.68 -8.31
N LYS A 3 12.55 -24.66 -7.63
CA LYS A 3 13.22 -24.08 -6.45
C LYS A 3 13.30 -25.17 -5.38
N SER A 4 14.56 -25.52 -5.02
CA SER A 4 14.94 -26.37 -3.93
C SER A 4 14.05 -26.24 -2.69
N ASN A 5 13.84 -27.33 -1.97
CA ASN A 5 13.33 -27.57 -0.61
C ASN A 5 13.22 -26.39 0.38
N ALA A 6 12.78 -25.22 -0.09
CA ALA A 6 12.55 -24.07 0.76
C ALA A 6 11.26 -24.31 1.57
N ASN A 7 11.36 -24.23 2.88
CA ASN A 7 10.22 -24.39 3.78
C ASN A 7 9.07 -23.44 3.38
N PRO A 8 7.89 -23.95 2.98
CA PRO A 8 6.77 -23.14 2.51
C PRO A 8 6.28 -22.12 3.54
N MET A 9 6.55 -22.34 4.83
CA MET A 9 6.24 -21.40 5.90
C MET A 9 7.14 -20.16 5.90
N LYS A 10 8.27 -20.15 5.19
CA LYS A 10 9.17 -19.00 5.06
C LYS A 10 8.89 -18.16 3.82
N THR A 11 8.01 -18.60 2.92
CA THR A 11 7.65 -17.87 1.70
C THR A 11 7.01 -16.53 2.05
N ILE A 12 7.52 -15.46 1.46
CA ILE A 12 6.98 -14.10 1.63
C ILE A 12 5.85 -13.89 0.62
N LYS A 13 4.77 -13.26 1.06
CA LYS A 13 3.62 -12.90 0.22
C LYS A 13 3.08 -11.53 0.60
N ILE A 14 2.38 -10.90 -0.33
CA ILE A 14 1.64 -9.67 -0.06
C ILE A 14 0.46 -10.01 0.85
N ASP A 15 0.40 -9.42 2.04
CA ASP A 15 -0.75 -9.51 2.96
C ASP A 15 -1.84 -8.53 2.53
N LYS A 16 -1.44 -7.29 2.28
CA LYS A 16 -2.33 -6.22 1.83
C LYS A 16 -1.58 -5.11 1.11
N LEU A 17 -2.29 -4.44 0.23
CA LEU A 17 -1.92 -3.18 -0.39
C LEU A 17 -2.87 -2.10 0.14
N CYS A 18 -2.34 -1.06 0.75
CA CYS A 18 -3.09 0.12 1.14
C CYS A 18 -2.84 1.22 0.11
N LEU A 19 -3.92 1.76 -0.45
CA LEU A 19 -3.90 2.93 -1.32
C LEU A 19 -4.48 4.10 -0.53
N ASN A 20 -3.82 5.23 -0.54
CA ASN A 20 -4.24 6.41 0.19
C ASN A 20 -4.16 7.65 -0.71
N ILE A 21 -5.18 8.50 -0.62
CA ILE A 21 -5.20 9.83 -1.23
C ILE A 21 -5.50 10.83 -0.12
N CYS A 22 -4.57 11.75 0.12
CA CYS A 22 -4.76 12.85 1.05
C CYS A 22 -5.01 14.14 0.27
N VAL A 23 -6.19 14.71 0.44
CA VAL A 23 -6.62 15.94 -0.24
C VAL A 23 -6.36 17.17 0.64
N GLY A 24 -6.42 17.00 1.96
CA GLY A 24 -6.22 18.07 2.94
C GLY A 24 -7.44 18.94 3.18
N GLU A 25 -8.55 18.69 2.50
CA GLU A 25 -9.82 19.41 2.67
C GLU A 25 -11.00 18.44 2.55
N SER A 26 -12.12 18.82 3.13
CA SER A 26 -13.39 18.09 2.99
C SER A 26 -14.20 18.62 1.79
N GLY A 27 -15.18 17.86 1.36
CA GLY A 27 -16.13 18.26 0.31
C GLY A 27 -15.95 17.53 -1.02
N ASP A 28 -16.30 18.19 -2.13
CA ASP A 28 -16.37 17.57 -3.46
C ASP A 28 -15.04 16.98 -3.94
N ARG A 29 -13.95 17.63 -3.62
CA ARG A 29 -12.61 17.15 -4.00
C ARG A 29 -12.29 15.81 -3.35
N LEU A 30 -12.67 15.62 -2.09
CA LEU A 30 -12.51 14.35 -1.39
C LEU A 30 -13.42 13.26 -1.96
N THR A 31 -14.66 13.61 -2.35
CA THR A 31 -15.59 12.68 -2.99
C THR A 31 -15.07 12.23 -4.36
N LYS A 32 -14.48 13.13 -5.13
CA LYS A 32 -13.81 12.81 -6.41
C LYS A 32 -12.62 11.88 -6.21
N ALA A 33 -11.77 12.13 -5.20
CA ALA A 33 -10.67 11.25 -4.83
C ALA A 33 -11.17 9.84 -4.43
N ALA A 34 -12.28 9.77 -3.71
CA ALA A 34 -12.91 8.50 -3.35
C ALA A 34 -13.39 7.71 -4.58
N SER A 35 -13.95 8.39 -5.59
CA SER A 35 -14.36 7.72 -6.84
C SER A 35 -13.18 7.16 -7.63
N VAL A 36 -12.03 7.82 -7.61
CA VAL A 36 -10.78 7.29 -8.21
C VAL A 36 -10.36 6.00 -7.52
N LEU A 37 -10.31 5.98 -6.18
CA LEU A 37 -9.98 4.76 -5.44
C LEU A 37 -10.98 3.63 -5.67
N LYS A 38 -12.27 3.96 -5.78
CA LYS A 38 -13.31 2.98 -6.12
C LYS A 38 -13.11 2.40 -7.51
N ALA A 39 -12.77 3.23 -8.49
CA ALA A 39 -12.48 2.79 -9.86
C ALA A 39 -11.26 1.85 -9.93
N LEU A 40 -10.20 2.13 -9.17
CA LEU A 40 -9.00 1.30 -9.09
C LEU A 40 -9.23 -0.03 -8.38
N SER A 41 -9.81 0.04 -7.19
CA SER A 41 -9.92 -1.12 -6.29
C SER A 41 -11.20 -1.92 -6.49
N GLY A 42 -12.27 -1.31 -7.01
CA GLY A 42 -13.62 -1.88 -7.03
C GLY A 42 -14.26 -2.00 -5.65
N GLN A 43 -13.70 -1.35 -4.63
CA GLN A 43 -14.19 -1.33 -3.25
C GLN A 43 -14.53 0.10 -2.84
N ASP A 44 -15.48 0.25 -1.94
CA ASP A 44 -15.80 1.56 -1.39
C ASP A 44 -14.68 2.02 -0.45
N PRO A 45 -14.10 3.22 -0.66
CA PRO A 45 -13.04 3.74 0.18
C PRO A 45 -13.57 4.19 1.54
N VAL A 46 -12.69 4.15 2.53
CA VAL A 46 -12.94 4.65 3.88
C VAL A 46 -12.32 6.04 4.01
N TYR A 47 -13.06 6.95 4.63
CA TYR A 47 -12.58 8.30 4.90
C TYR A 47 -11.83 8.35 6.23
N SER A 48 -10.75 9.12 6.25
CA SER A 48 -9.97 9.38 7.47
C SER A 48 -10.12 10.83 7.89
N GLU A 49 -10.25 11.03 9.20
CA GLU A 49 -10.45 12.33 9.83
C GLU A 49 -9.14 12.87 10.41
N ALA A 50 -9.01 14.20 10.40
CA ALA A 50 -7.89 14.87 11.04
C ALA A 50 -7.96 14.71 12.57
N ARG A 51 -6.85 14.32 13.18
CA ARG A 51 -6.75 14.13 14.64
C ARG A 51 -6.59 15.44 15.40
N LEU A 52 -6.02 16.45 14.75
CA LEU A 52 -5.68 17.75 15.34
C LEU A 52 -6.16 18.88 14.44
N THR A 53 -6.43 20.04 15.05
CA THR A 53 -6.63 21.29 14.33
C THR A 53 -5.27 21.94 14.08
N ILE A 54 -4.91 22.16 12.82
CA ILE A 54 -3.64 22.79 12.42
C ILE A 54 -3.98 23.96 11.50
N ARG A 55 -3.80 25.17 12.00
CA ARG A 55 -4.15 26.39 11.25
C ARG A 55 -3.30 26.59 9.99
N SER A 56 -2.01 26.24 10.04
CA SER A 56 -1.11 26.36 8.89
C SER A 56 -1.51 25.47 7.71
N PHE A 57 -2.20 24.36 7.96
CA PHE A 57 -2.72 23.47 6.93
C PHE A 57 -4.21 23.71 6.62
N GLY A 58 -4.88 24.61 7.35
CA GLY A 58 -6.30 24.89 7.15
C GLY A 58 -7.24 23.77 7.58
N ILE A 59 -6.79 22.83 8.40
CA ILE A 59 -7.57 21.65 8.82
C ILE A 59 -8.07 21.78 10.25
N ARG A 60 -9.27 21.24 10.50
CA ARG A 60 -9.89 21.14 11.82
C ARG A 60 -9.95 19.70 12.31
N ARG A 61 -9.93 19.52 13.62
CA ARG A 61 -10.12 18.20 14.24
C ARG A 61 -11.45 17.57 13.79
N ASN A 62 -11.43 16.27 13.52
CA ASN A 62 -12.56 15.46 13.02
C ASN A 62 -13.04 15.85 11.59
N GLU A 63 -12.31 16.66 10.88
CA GLU A 63 -12.58 16.96 9.48
C GLU A 63 -12.07 15.81 8.59
N LYS A 64 -12.89 15.35 7.65
CA LYS A 64 -12.50 14.31 6.68
C LYS A 64 -11.56 14.92 5.66
N ILE A 65 -10.30 14.47 5.63
CA ILE A 65 -9.22 15.06 4.81
C ILE A 65 -8.58 14.07 3.85
N SER A 66 -8.78 12.78 4.06
CA SER A 66 -8.21 11.74 3.21
C SER A 66 -9.17 10.56 3.02
N CYS A 67 -8.90 9.77 2.00
CA CYS A 67 -9.58 8.51 1.76
C CYS A 67 -8.56 7.42 1.48
N HIS A 68 -8.88 6.20 1.91
CA HIS A 68 -8.00 5.05 1.71
C HIS A 68 -8.79 3.79 1.43
N VAL A 69 -8.12 2.82 0.82
CA VAL A 69 -8.67 1.49 0.57
C VAL A 69 -7.60 0.44 0.83
N THR A 70 -8.02 -0.71 1.33
CA THR A 70 -7.13 -1.86 1.55
C THR A 70 -7.53 -2.99 0.62
N VAL A 71 -6.62 -3.35 -0.28
CA VAL A 71 -6.82 -4.42 -1.26
C VAL A 71 -5.96 -5.63 -0.88
N ARG A 72 -6.50 -6.83 -1.12
CA ARG A 72 -5.82 -8.10 -0.83
C ARG A 72 -5.91 -9.05 -2.01
N GLY A 73 -5.11 -10.11 -1.96
CA GLY A 73 -5.11 -11.18 -2.96
C GLY A 73 -4.49 -10.76 -4.30
N GLU A 74 -4.92 -11.39 -5.38
CA GLU A 74 -4.37 -11.18 -6.72
C GLU A 74 -4.56 -9.76 -7.23
N LYS A 75 -5.70 -9.15 -6.94
CA LYS A 75 -5.97 -7.77 -7.30
C LYS A 75 -4.98 -6.76 -6.69
N ALA A 76 -4.51 -7.03 -5.49
CA ALA A 76 -3.47 -6.20 -4.86
C ALA A 76 -2.14 -6.29 -5.63
N LYS A 77 -1.79 -7.48 -6.13
CA LYS A 77 -0.59 -7.70 -6.95
C LYS A 77 -0.70 -6.96 -8.28
N GLU A 78 -1.84 -7.08 -8.95
CA GLU A 78 -2.10 -6.40 -10.24
C GLU A 78 -1.99 -4.87 -10.12
N ILE A 79 -2.63 -4.27 -9.11
CA ILE A 79 -2.55 -2.82 -8.89
C ILE A 79 -1.13 -2.40 -8.52
N LEU A 80 -0.42 -3.20 -7.72
CA LEU A 80 0.96 -2.95 -7.35
C LEU A 80 1.88 -2.96 -8.58
N GLU A 81 1.74 -3.94 -9.47
CA GLU A 81 2.52 -4.02 -10.72
C GLU A 81 2.31 -2.78 -11.60
N ARG A 82 1.06 -2.33 -11.75
CA ARG A 82 0.77 -1.08 -12.47
C ARG A 82 1.48 0.12 -11.83
N GLY A 83 1.46 0.22 -10.50
CA GLY A 83 2.14 1.28 -9.77
C GLY A 83 3.66 1.23 -9.91
N LEU A 84 4.26 0.05 -9.86
CA LEU A 84 5.70 -0.15 -10.04
C LEU A 84 6.14 0.15 -11.46
N LYS A 85 5.32 -0.16 -12.46
CA LYS A 85 5.58 0.20 -13.86
C LYS A 85 5.73 1.71 -14.05
N VAL A 86 4.92 2.52 -13.38
CA VAL A 86 5.03 3.99 -13.38
C VAL A 86 6.35 4.47 -12.76
N LYS A 87 6.94 3.66 -11.88
CA LYS A 87 8.23 3.91 -11.23
C LYS A 87 9.42 3.22 -11.91
N ASP A 88 9.22 2.67 -13.10
CA ASP A 88 10.23 1.90 -13.85
C ASP A 88 10.86 0.76 -13.02
N TYR A 89 10.12 0.25 -12.01
CA TYR A 89 10.58 -0.74 -11.03
C TYR A 89 11.79 -0.29 -10.20
N GLU A 90 12.02 1.01 -10.07
CA GLU A 90 13.09 1.59 -9.27
C GLU A 90 12.55 2.12 -7.94
N LEU A 91 13.08 1.61 -6.83
CA LEU A 91 12.76 2.07 -5.49
C LEU A 91 14.05 2.37 -4.71
N LYS A 92 14.01 3.44 -3.91
CA LYS A 92 15.11 3.76 -3.00
C LYS A 92 15.12 2.80 -1.81
N GLU A 93 16.30 2.47 -1.30
CA GLU A 93 16.45 1.67 -0.09
C GLU A 93 15.65 2.24 1.10
N GLY A 94 15.56 3.57 1.21
CA GLY A 94 14.78 4.25 2.24
C GLY A 94 13.27 4.00 2.20
N CYS A 95 12.74 3.51 1.07
CA CYS A 95 11.32 3.14 0.95
C CYS A 95 10.97 1.86 1.71
N PHE A 96 11.97 1.06 2.10
CA PHE A 96 11.79 -0.19 2.83
C PHE A 96 11.93 0.04 4.34
N SER A 97 10.90 -0.35 5.09
CA SER A 97 10.90 -0.25 6.55
C SER A 97 11.67 -1.39 7.21
N PRO A 98 12.16 -1.22 8.46
CA PRO A 98 12.83 -2.29 9.22
C PRO A 98 11.95 -3.53 9.43
N GLN A 99 10.63 -3.39 9.32
CA GLN A 99 9.64 -4.45 9.50
C GLN A 99 9.30 -5.19 8.18
N GLY A 100 10.06 -4.92 7.11
CA GLY A 100 9.88 -5.59 5.83
C GLY A 100 8.67 -5.11 5.01
N ASN A 101 8.15 -3.92 5.28
CA ASN A 101 7.13 -3.30 4.46
C ASN A 101 7.76 -2.23 3.59
N PHE A 102 7.10 -1.83 2.50
CA PHE A 102 7.58 -0.73 1.68
C PHE A 102 6.45 0.11 1.13
N GLY A 103 6.78 1.32 0.72
CA GLY A 103 5.80 2.25 0.16
C GLY A 103 6.42 3.24 -0.80
N PHE A 104 5.62 3.72 -1.72
CA PHE A 104 5.99 4.74 -2.69
C PHE A 104 4.77 5.57 -3.08
N GLY A 105 4.99 6.74 -3.65
CA GLY A 105 3.93 7.63 -4.13
C GLY A 105 3.98 7.79 -5.64
N ILE A 106 2.81 7.99 -6.25
CA ILE A 106 2.62 8.35 -7.66
C ILE A 106 1.98 9.73 -7.71
N LYS A 107 2.43 10.57 -8.65
CA LYS A 107 1.93 11.94 -8.78
C LYS A 107 0.56 12.00 -9.46
N GLU A 108 0.31 11.12 -10.41
CA GLU A 108 -0.87 11.13 -11.26
C GLU A 108 -1.53 9.74 -11.31
N HIS A 109 -2.80 9.66 -10.95
CA HIS A 109 -3.54 8.40 -10.99
C HIS A 109 -3.81 7.90 -12.43
N ILE A 110 -3.70 8.78 -13.43
CA ILE A 110 -3.92 8.46 -14.85
C ILE A 110 -2.87 7.46 -15.34
N ASP A 111 -1.64 7.55 -14.82
CA ASP A 111 -0.53 6.65 -15.19
C ASP A 111 -0.84 5.18 -14.87
N LEU A 112 -1.81 4.93 -13.99
CA LEU A 112 -2.28 3.57 -13.65
C LEU A 112 -3.24 2.98 -14.69
N GLY A 113 -3.47 3.66 -15.82
CA GLY A 113 -4.35 3.21 -16.90
C GLY A 113 -5.81 3.60 -16.70
N LEU A 114 -6.12 4.56 -15.84
CA LEU A 114 -7.44 5.17 -15.75
C LEU A 114 -7.60 6.24 -16.82
N LYS A 115 -8.83 6.35 -17.36
CA LYS A 115 -9.16 7.44 -18.29
C LYS A 115 -9.18 8.77 -17.55
N TYR A 116 -8.63 9.79 -18.16
CA TYR A 116 -8.74 11.15 -17.67
C TYR A 116 -10.18 11.65 -17.75
N ASP A 117 -10.71 12.13 -16.66
CA ASP A 117 -12.00 12.81 -16.58
C ASP A 117 -11.77 14.24 -16.05
N PRO A 118 -12.03 15.27 -16.89
CA PRO A 118 -11.87 16.67 -16.46
C PRO A 118 -12.71 17.05 -15.24
N SER A 119 -13.84 16.37 -15.04
CA SER A 119 -14.71 16.61 -13.89
C SER A 119 -14.12 16.14 -12.56
N ILE A 120 -13.26 15.13 -12.60
CA ILE A 120 -12.58 14.55 -11.44
C ILE A 120 -11.28 15.30 -11.14
N GLY A 121 -10.47 15.56 -12.17
CA GLY A 121 -9.14 16.15 -12.04
C GLY A 121 -8.06 15.10 -11.78
N ILE A 122 -6.85 15.57 -11.44
CA ILE A 122 -5.67 14.72 -11.20
C ILE A 122 -5.43 14.61 -9.69
N PHE A 123 -5.19 13.37 -9.22
CA PHE A 123 -4.84 13.07 -7.83
C PHE A 123 -3.56 12.24 -7.78
N GLY A 124 -2.65 12.65 -6.90
CA GLY A 124 -1.56 11.78 -6.46
C GLY A 124 -2.05 10.76 -5.45
N LEU A 125 -1.41 9.61 -5.41
CA LEU A 125 -1.75 8.58 -4.43
C LEU A 125 -0.52 7.86 -3.90
N ASP A 126 -0.66 7.37 -2.67
CA ASP A 126 0.37 6.65 -1.96
C ASP A 126 0.04 5.16 -1.93
N PHE A 127 1.06 4.36 -2.20
CA PHE A 127 1.04 2.91 -2.09
C PHE A 127 1.77 2.48 -0.83
N TYR A 128 1.16 1.63 -0.02
CA TYR A 128 1.82 1.00 1.11
C TYR A 128 1.59 -0.51 1.08
N VAL A 129 2.67 -1.26 0.91
CA VAL A 129 2.66 -2.71 0.77
C VAL A 129 3.07 -3.35 2.07
N VAL A 130 2.23 -4.24 2.58
CA VAL A 130 2.53 -5.05 3.76
C VAL A 130 2.81 -6.46 3.34
N LEU A 131 4.03 -6.92 3.67
CA LEU A 131 4.48 -8.28 3.42
C LEU A 131 4.26 -9.15 4.65
N SER A 132 3.98 -10.42 4.43
CA SER A 132 3.80 -11.40 5.50
C SER A 132 4.33 -12.77 5.11
N ARG A 133 4.54 -13.63 6.12
CA ARG A 133 4.77 -15.06 5.96
C ARG A 133 3.56 -15.84 6.47
N PRO A 134 3.33 -17.08 6.01
CA PRO A 134 2.33 -17.94 6.60
C PRO A 134 2.52 -18.03 8.13
N GLY A 135 1.43 -18.08 8.88
CA GLY A 135 1.48 -18.09 10.34
C GLY A 135 1.36 -16.74 11.03
N TYR A 136 1.32 -15.61 10.31
CA TYR A 136 1.11 -14.26 10.90
C TYR A 136 -0.28 -14.05 11.51
N ARG A 137 -1.13 -15.07 11.49
CA ARG A 137 -2.42 -15.06 12.21
C ARG A 137 -2.23 -15.19 13.74
N VAL A 138 -1.13 -15.76 14.20
CA VAL A 138 -0.86 -16.02 15.63
C VAL A 138 -1.08 -14.81 16.55
N PRO A 139 -0.60 -13.57 16.22
CA PRO A 139 -0.85 -12.40 17.06
C PRO A 139 -2.25 -11.79 16.90
N ARG A 140 -3.02 -12.22 15.88
CA ARG A 140 -4.32 -11.63 15.55
C ARG A 140 -5.50 -12.52 15.95
N ARG A 141 -5.26 -13.80 16.24
CA ARG A 141 -6.31 -14.73 16.63
C ARG A 141 -6.79 -14.45 18.06
N LYS A 142 -8.08 -14.67 18.32
CA LYS A 142 -8.69 -14.41 19.62
C LYS A 142 -8.20 -15.41 20.70
N ARG A 143 -8.10 -16.70 20.36
CA ARG A 143 -7.69 -17.78 21.28
C ARG A 143 -6.22 -18.10 21.06
N ALA A 144 -5.49 -18.36 22.14
CA ALA A 144 -4.06 -18.70 22.12
C ALA A 144 -3.22 -17.66 21.32
N SER A 145 -3.49 -16.36 21.52
CA SER A 145 -2.72 -15.27 20.90
C SER A 145 -1.30 -15.27 21.47
N ALA A 146 -0.32 -15.11 20.57
CA ALA A 146 1.10 -15.03 20.93
C ALA A 146 1.85 -14.14 19.92
N LYS A 147 3.04 -13.71 20.27
CA LYS A 147 3.91 -12.93 19.37
C LYS A 147 4.53 -13.84 18.31
N VAL A 148 4.72 -13.31 17.09
CA VAL A 148 5.51 -13.99 16.04
C VAL A 148 6.97 -14.00 16.47
N GLY A 149 7.61 -15.16 16.40
CA GLY A 149 9.03 -15.32 16.74
C GLY A 149 9.94 -14.44 15.87
N PHE A 150 11.05 -13.98 16.44
CA PHE A 150 11.97 -13.05 15.77
C PHE A 150 12.52 -13.60 14.45
N SER A 151 12.86 -14.89 14.39
CA SER A 151 13.38 -15.56 13.19
C SER A 151 12.35 -15.71 12.07
N HIS A 152 11.05 -15.58 12.40
CA HIS A 152 9.95 -15.71 11.44
C HIS A 152 9.46 -14.35 10.91
N LYS A 153 9.84 -13.26 11.54
CA LYS A 153 9.49 -11.90 11.07
C LYS A 153 10.20 -11.60 9.76
N VAL A 154 9.49 -10.91 8.86
CA VAL A 154 10.09 -10.34 7.65
C VAL A 154 10.94 -9.14 8.06
N LYS A 155 12.18 -9.10 7.61
CA LYS A 155 13.11 -7.98 7.82
C LYS A 155 13.23 -7.16 6.54
N LYS A 156 13.89 -6.00 6.63
CA LYS A 156 14.16 -5.11 5.50
C LYS A 156 14.89 -5.86 4.37
N ASP A 157 15.97 -6.59 4.70
CA ASP A 157 16.77 -7.33 3.72
C ASP A 157 15.98 -8.45 3.02
N ASP A 158 15.10 -9.12 3.78
CA ASP A 158 14.21 -10.15 3.22
C ASP A 158 13.20 -9.53 2.22
N ALA A 159 12.68 -8.34 2.54
CA ALA A 159 11.74 -7.63 1.68
C ALA A 159 12.42 -7.10 0.41
N MET A 160 13.63 -6.59 0.51
CA MET A 160 14.42 -6.12 -0.64
C MET A 160 14.73 -7.27 -1.60
N LYS A 161 15.19 -8.42 -1.08
CA LYS A 161 15.43 -9.62 -1.88
C LYS A 161 14.16 -10.12 -2.55
N TRP A 162 13.05 -10.19 -1.80
CA TRP A 162 11.75 -10.57 -2.35
C TRP A 162 11.31 -9.64 -3.47
N TYR A 163 11.52 -8.33 -3.32
CA TYR A 163 11.19 -7.34 -4.34
C TYR A 163 12.00 -7.54 -5.63
N GLN A 164 13.32 -7.80 -5.50
CA GLN A 164 14.18 -8.10 -6.63
C GLN A 164 13.81 -9.43 -7.31
N ASP A 165 13.50 -10.47 -6.54
CA ASP A 165 13.14 -11.79 -7.06
C ASP A 165 11.77 -11.79 -7.76
N GLU A 166 10.78 -11.10 -7.22
CA GLU A 166 9.39 -11.14 -7.71
C GLU A 166 9.15 -10.17 -8.88
N PHE A 167 9.69 -8.97 -8.79
CA PHE A 167 9.45 -7.89 -9.77
C PHE A 167 10.68 -7.55 -10.60
N GLN A 168 11.83 -8.19 -10.37
CA GLN A 168 13.12 -7.84 -10.99
C GLN A 168 13.46 -6.35 -10.81
N GLY A 169 13.02 -5.76 -9.70
CA GLY A 169 13.17 -4.35 -9.42
C GLY A 169 14.58 -3.94 -9.03
N ILE A 170 14.93 -2.70 -9.30
CA ILE A 170 16.20 -2.08 -8.96
C ILE A 170 16.04 -1.31 -7.65
N ILE A 171 17.01 -1.47 -6.74
CA ILE A 171 17.06 -0.74 -5.47
C ILE A 171 18.23 0.24 -5.55
N LEU A 172 17.92 1.52 -5.41
CA LEU A 172 18.85 2.64 -5.44
C LEU A 172 19.28 3.04 -4.03
#